data_b33d40a1b0895fce01fb1e1211b96ffe
#
_entry.id   b33d40a1b0895fce01fb1e1211b96ffe
#
_cell.length_a   1.000
_cell.length_b   1.000
_cell.length_c   1.000
_cell.angle_alpha   90.00
_cell.angle_beta   90.00
_cell.angle_gamma   90.00
#
_symmetry.space_group_name_H-M   'P 1'
#
loop_
_entity.id
_entity.type
_entity.pdbx_description
1 polymer ?
#
loop_
_entity_poly.entity_id
_entity_poly.type
_entity_poly.pdbx_seq_one_letter_code
_entity_poly.pdbx_strand_id
1 'polypeptide(L)'
;MFINKLNQLYKPGRILYYTDADESAIADFRSGKISDLVTRYAGSFGAYDYPGIFYIKSLDKAVIGIEFRENDENITYPDDLQSVVLEGAFFYSIEIDNDVEINIDSIHEIFSKIRDDDDAHRACSDLSVKEDPDVICMFLSGKKIRILCDMRVDEDRAANIINDDFESFEKNDLFKKAYIDHVTNHYTWNHLVPFLEMPMDYGIKDYAFVHFDIKEFRVINEVYGHIAGNKVLCYVVKAMNESDFVFASARCHNDNFAMIIKDMPEEQTIARLTEFFEGLSHLEEDPNYRIYYRCGFVPMQRSMLSGNRVADAGKMAQALGVKHNKTEITVFTDKMHDDILWSNYIKAYLDTAIENDEFVVYLQPKFDIKTEKIKGAEALIRWNYKKKEFLYPGKFIPFFERDGSIGKIDDIVLKKVCMAIAKWRKEGKILYPVSVNLSRDRLYDSNLVDHLTGIVDSYGVYHDLIDFELTESASYDNTEQMIHVLNELRDKGFHISMDDFGTGYSSFSLLTRMPLDTLKIDKSFVDKIGVDNEMKEDVFVIRHIISLAKELGFICLAEGAESKSQIDELRALGCDVIQGYYYSKPIPIEEYENKYLN
;
A
#
# COMPACT_ATOMS: atom_id res chain seq x y z
N MET A 1 -33.62 18.74 5.60
CA MET A 1 -32.86 19.16 4.42
C MET A 1 -31.60 19.86 4.94
N PHE A 2 -30.43 19.29 4.79
CA PHE A 2 -29.17 19.91 5.23
C PHE A 2 -28.44 20.45 4.01
N ILE A 3 -28.23 21.75 3.96
CA ILE A 3 -27.43 22.40 2.91
C ILE A 3 -25.98 22.43 3.38
N ASN A 4 -25.12 21.64 2.73
CA ASN A 4 -23.68 21.69 2.97
C ASN A 4 -23.03 22.59 1.92
N LYS A 5 -22.45 23.69 2.35
CA LYS A 5 -21.76 24.65 1.49
C LYS A 5 -20.39 24.09 1.09
N LEU A 6 -20.15 23.87 -0.19
CA LEU A 6 -18.84 23.52 -0.74
C LEU A 6 -18.25 24.77 -1.40
N ASN A 7 -17.16 25.28 -0.81
CA ASN A 7 -16.51 26.50 -1.23
C ASN A 7 -15.56 26.24 -2.39
N GLN A 8 -16.03 26.32 -3.65
CA GLN A 8 -15.14 26.48 -4.79
C GLN A 8 -15.69 27.53 -5.74
N LEU A 9 -14.86 28.50 -6.02
CA LEU A 9 -15.05 29.47 -7.09
C LEU A 9 -14.68 28.83 -8.44
N TYR A 10 -15.60 28.88 -9.39
CA TYR A 10 -15.33 28.49 -10.76
C TYR A 10 -14.66 29.62 -11.52
N LYS A 11 -13.67 29.28 -12.36
CA LYS A 11 -13.09 30.20 -13.33
C LYS A 11 -14.11 30.51 -14.43
N PRO A 12 -14.21 31.75 -14.90
CA PRO A 12 -15.06 32.14 -16.01
C PRO A 12 -14.70 31.38 -17.30
N GLY A 13 -15.65 31.25 -18.21
CA GLY A 13 -15.43 30.70 -19.55
C GLY A 13 -15.89 29.26 -19.72
N ARG A 14 -16.96 28.84 -19.06
CA ARG A 14 -17.61 27.55 -19.29
C ARG A 14 -18.91 27.71 -20.07
N ILE A 15 -19.18 26.74 -20.92
CA ILE A 15 -20.39 26.71 -21.73
C ILE A 15 -21.21 25.47 -21.36
N LEU A 16 -22.46 25.66 -20.98
CA LEU A 16 -23.43 24.58 -20.82
C LEU A 16 -24.14 24.34 -22.16
N TYR A 17 -23.96 23.16 -22.72
CA TYR A 17 -24.77 22.66 -23.83
C TYR A 17 -25.90 21.81 -23.28
N TYR A 18 -27.13 22.07 -23.68
CA TYR A 18 -28.28 21.43 -23.09
C TYR A 18 -29.39 21.09 -24.09
N THR A 19 -30.23 20.17 -23.71
CA THR A 19 -31.50 19.83 -24.34
C THR A 19 -32.58 19.72 -23.27
N ASP A 20 -33.84 19.76 -23.69
CA ASP A 20 -34.96 19.63 -22.76
C ASP A 20 -34.92 18.29 -22.03
N ALA A 21 -35.12 18.31 -20.72
CA ALA A 21 -35.20 17.11 -19.90
C ALA A 21 -36.64 16.60 -19.88
N ASP A 22 -36.88 15.41 -20.44
CA ASP A 22 -38.15 14.68 -20.31
C ASP A 22 -38.00 13.57 -19.22
N GLU A 23 -39.13 12.95 -18.84
CA GLU A 23 -39.14 11.88 -17.84
C GLU A 23 -38.30 10.66 -18.24
N SER A 24 -38.25 10.37 -19.54
CA SER A 24 -37.44 9.26 -20.05
C SER A 24 -35.95 9.55 -19.87
N ALA A 25 -35.51 10.75 -20.17
CA ALA A 25 -34.16 11.20 -20.01
C ALA A 25 -33.74 11.21 -18.52
N ILE A 26 -34.62 11.61 -17.62
CA ILE A 26 -34.39 11.56 -16.16
C ILE A 26 -34.33 10.13 -15.65
N ALA A 27 -35.19 9.24 -16.15
CA ALA A 27 -35.17 7.82 -15.81
C ALA A 27 -33.89 7.14 -16.30
N ASP A 28 -33.42 7.46 -17.52
CA ASP A 28 -32.15 6.97 -18.06
C ASP A 28 -30.94 7.49 -17.27
N PHE A 29 -30.97 8.74 -16.87
CA PHE A 29 -29.97 9.33 -15.97
C PHE A 29 -29.88 8.55 -14.65
N ARG A 30 -30.98 8.25 -13.99
CA ARG A 30 -31.04 7.48 -12.75
C ARG A 30 -30.53 6.05 -12.89
N SER A 31 -30.81 5.43 -14.01
CA SER A 31 -30.43 4.03 -14.27
C SER A 31 -28.99 3.86 -14.76
N GLY A 32 -28.24 4.96 -14.91
CA GLY A 32 -26.89 4.96 -15.49
C GLY A 32 -26.85 4.60 -16.98
N LYS A 33 -28.00 4.65 -17.66
CA LYS A 33 -28.13 4.36 -19.11
C LYS A 33 -27.97 5.59 -20.00
N ILE A 34 -27.38 6.65 -19.47
CA ILE A 34 -27.13 7.90 -20.22
C ILE A 34 -26.11 7.72 -21.34
N SER A 35 -25.54 6.51 -21.45
CA SER A 35 -24.57 6.20 -22.52
C SER A 35 -25.02 6.67 -23.90
N ASP A 36 -26.30 6.65 -24.24
CA ASP A 36 -26.75 6.99 -25.59
C ASP A 36 -26.81 8.51 -25.84
N LEU A 37 -27.17 9.31 -24.84
CA LEU A 37 -27.08 10.78 -24.92
C LEU A 37 -25.62 11.23 -24.90
N VAL A 38 -24.82 10.72 -23.94
CA VAL A 38 -23.39 11.01 -23.84
C VAL A 38 -22.64 10.49 -25.07
N THR A 39 -22.99 9.31 -25.60
CA THR A 39 -22.32 8.73 -26.78
C THR A 39 -22.67 9.50 -28.06
N ARG A 40 -23.87 10.06 -28.20
CA ARG A 40 -24.22 10.92 -29.34
C ARG A 40 -23.41 12.21 -29.35
N TYR A 41 -23.11 12.77 -28.19
CA TYR A 41 -22.47 14.08 -28.08
C TYR A 41 -21.01 14.00 -27.62
N ALA A 42 -20.61 12.90 -26.98
CA ALA A 42 -19.24 12.64 -26.52
C ALA A 42 -18.42 11.73 -27.42
N GLY A 43 -18.83 11.52 -28.67
CA GLY A 43 -18.09 10.66 -29.63
C GLY A 43 -16.64 11.07 -29.90
N SER A 44 -16.19 12.18 -29.30
CA SER A 44 -14.82 12.70 -29.39
C SER A 44 -14.14 12.93 -28.03
N PHE A 45 -14.82 12.64 -26.92
CA PHE A 45 -14.33 13.00 -25.58
C PHE A 45 -14.07 11.77 -24.72
N GLY A 46 -12.98 11.83 -23.97
CA GLY A 46 -12.65 10.82 -22.97
C GLY A 46 -13.77 10.73 -21.90
N ALA A 47 -13.84 9.61 -21.21
CA ALA A 47 -14.90 9.14 -20.32
C ALA A 47 -15.22 10.03 -19.07
N TYR A 48 -15.03 11.32 -19.12
CA TYR A 48 -15.01 12.22 -17.95
C TYR A 48 -16.12 13.26 -17.92
N ASP A 49 -16.93 13.38 -18.96
CA ASP A 49 -18.02 14.35 -18.99
C ASP A 49 -19.31 13.70 -18.48
N TYR A 50 -19.67 14.03 -17.24
CA TYR A 50 -20.93 13.57 -16.65
C TYR A 50 -22.05 14.54 -17.01
N PRO A 51 -23.11 14.09 -17.68
CA PRO A 51 -24.29 14.91 -17.88
C PRO A 51 -24.93 15.24 -16.54
N GLY A 52 -25.46 16.45 -16.41
CA GLY A 52 -26.18 16.92 -15.24
C GLY A 52 -27.63 17.31 -15.61
N ILE A 53 -28.45 17.47 -14.59
CA ILE A 53 -29.75 18.12 -14.72
C ILE A 53 -29.58 19.56 -14.26
N PHE A 54 -30.00 20.51 -15.09
CA PHE A 54 -29.83 21.92 -14.88
C PHE A 54 -31.21 22.59 -14.90
N TYR A 55 -31.39 23.62 -14.09
CA TYR A 55 -32.54 24.51 -14.16
C TYR A 55 -32.08 25.86 -14.68
N ILE A 56 -32.69 26.31 -15.80
CA ILE A 56 -32.40 27.60 -16.38
C ILE A 56 -33.58 28.53 -16.01
N LYS A 57 -33.31 29.50 -15.14
CA LYS A 57 -34.32 30.39 -14.57
C LYS A 57 -35.02 31.25 -15.63
N SER A 58 -34.26 31.80 -16.60
CA SER A 58 -34.81 32.59 -17.68
C SER A 58 -35.77 31.82 -18.58
N LEU A 59 -35.64 30.49 -18.64
CA LEU A 59 -36.51 29.61 -19.42
C LEU A 59 -37.55 28.88 -18.56
N ASP A 60 -37.45 28.99 -17.23
CA ASP A 60 -38.28 28.30 -16.23
C ASP A 60 -38.41 26.78 -16.52
N LYS A 61 -37.32 26.12 -16.89
CA LYS A 61 -37.36 24.70 -17.18
C LYS A 61 -36.08 23.94 -16.77
N ALA A 62 -36.30 22.66 -16.46
CA ALA A 62 -35.21 21.72 -16.27
C ALA A 62 -34.72 21.18 -17.62
N VAL A 63 -33.41 21.09 -17.78
CA VAL A 63 -32.75 20.61 -18.99
C VAL A 63 -31.70 19.56 -18.62
N ILE A 64 -31.36 18.69 -19.56
CA ILE A 64 -30.19 17.83 -19.45
C ILE A 64 -29.08 18.46 -20.26
N GLY A 65 -27.91 18.58 -19.66
CA GLY A 65 -26.77 19.23 -20.32
C GLY A 65 -25.44 18.67 -19.93
N ILE A 66 -24.45 19.07 -20.68
CA ILE A 66 -23.03 18.77 -20.49
C ILE A 66 -22.29 20.10 -20.45
N GLU A 67 -21.42 20.27 -19.46
CA GLU A 67 -20.64 21.49 -19.29
C GLU A 67 -19.25 21.32 -19.92
N PHE A 68 -18.80 22.32 -20.72
CA PHE A 68 -17.50 22.34 -21.36
C PHE A 68 -16.69 23.59 -21.02
N ARG A 69 -15.38 23.50 -21.12
CA ARG A 69 -14.48 24.66 -20.99
C ARG A 69 -14.28 25.33 -22.35
N GLU A 70 -14.31 26.64 -22.37
CA GLU A 70 -14.22 27.45 -23.59
C GLU A 70 -12.94 27.27 -24.43
N ASN A 71 -11.90 26.66 -23.88
CA ASN A 71 -10.57 26.59 -24.49
C ASN A 71 -10.20 25.23 -25.12
N ASP A 72 -11.16 24.37 -25.43
CA ASP A 72 -10.85 23.09 -26.07
C ASP A 72 -11.04 23.19 -27.59
N GLU A 73 -9.99 23.60 -28.30
CA GLU A 73 -9.98 23.85 -29.76
C GLU A 73 -10.28 22.61 -30.63
N ASN A 74 -10.41 21.43 -30.03
CA ASN A 74 -10.62 20.15 -30.74
C ASN A 74 -12.07 19.64 -30.71
N ILE A 75 -13.00 20.44 -30.19
CA ILE A 75 -14.38 20.00 -29.96
C ILE A 75 -15.31 20.56 -31.03
N THR A 76 -15.94 19.66 -31.80
CA THR A 76 -17.05 20.00 -32.70
C THR A 76 -18.37 19.69 -32.00
N TYR A 77 -19.16 20.72 -31.78
CA TYR A 77 -20.48 20.61 -31.14
C TYR A 77 -21.55 20.27 -32.16
N PRO A 78 -22.57 19.48 -31.78
CA PRO A 78 -23.75 19.27 -32.62
C PRO A 78 -24.54 20.56 -32.75
N ASP A 79 -24.98 20.88 -33.97
CA ASP A 79 -25.73 22.13 -34.29
C ASP A 79 -27.14 22.20 -33.66
N ASP A 80 -27.60 21.12 -33.04
CA ASP A 80 -28.96 20.98 -32.48
C ASP A 80 -29.03 21.22 -30.96
N LEU A 81 -27.90 21.45 -30.30
CA LEU A 81 -27.87 21.76 -28.87
C LEU A 81 -27.95 23.26 -28.63
N GLN A 82 -28.76 23.63 -27.63
CA GLN A 82 -28.79 24.99 -27.09
C GLN A 82 -27.58 25.17 -26.14
N SER A 83 -27.11 26.38 -26.03
CA SER A 83 -25.98 26.71 -25.16
C SER A 83 -26.21 27.96 -24.33
N VAL A 84 -25.64 27.99 -23.12
CA VAL A 84 -25.58 29.17 -22.25
C VAL A 84 -24.17 29.26 -21.66
N VAL A 85 -23.63 30.49 -21.61
CA VAL A 85 -22.33 30.77 -21.01
C VAL A 85 -22.50 30.89 -19.50
N LEU A 86 -21.68 30.11 -18.75
CA LEU A 86 -21.63 30.19 -17.29
C LEU A 86 -20.50 31.17 -16.91
N GLU A 87 -20.86 32.31 -16.34
CA GLU A 87 -19.91 33.39 -16.02
C GLU A 87 -19.21 33.23 -14.66
N GLY A 88 -19.73 32.36 -13.82
CA GLY A 88 -19.17 31.99 -12.54
C GLY A 88 -20.06 31.00 -11.81
N ALA A 89 -19.55 30.28 -10.84
CA ALA A 89 -20.38 29.27 -10.22
C ALA A 89 -20.03 28.95 -8.77
N PHE A 90 -21.05 28.67 -7.99
CA PHE A 90 -20.98 28.25 -6.59
C PHE A 90 -21.62 26.89 -6.37
N PHE A 91 -20.99 26.02 -5.60
CA PHE A 91 -21.55 24.71 -5.30
C PHE A 91 -22.22 24.64 -3.94
N TYR A 92 -23.41 24.06 -3.92
CA TYR A 92 -24.06 23.57 -2.73
C TYR A 92 -24.35 22.08 -2.86
N SER A 93 -24.23 21.34 -1.78
CA SER A 93 -24.65 19.94 -1.72
C SER A 93 -25.88 19.81 -0.84
N ILE A 94 -26.96 19.27 -1.38
CA ILE A 94 -28.19 18.99 -0.65
C ILE A 94 -28.36 17.48 -0.58
N GLU A 95 -28.65 16.95 0.61
CA GLU A 95 -29.09 15.56 0.77
C GLU A 95 -30.60 15.49 0.63
N ILE A 96 -31.06 14.61 -0.25
CA ILE A 96 -32.49 14.35 -0.46
C ILE A 96 -32.90 13.23 0.51
N ASP A 97 -34.05 13.42 1.18
CA ASP A 97 -34.64 12.38 2.00
C ASP A 97 -34.98 11.13 1.14
N ASN A 98 -34.81 9.95 1.76
CA ASN A 98 -34.88 8.65 1.09
C ASN A 98 -36.20 8.37 0.36
N ASP A 99 -37.27 9.10 0.70
CA ASP A 99 -38.64 8.84 0.29
C ASP A 99 -39.12 9.78 -0.85
N VAL A 100 -38.24 10.66 -1.35
CA VAL A 100 -38.59 11.58 -2.44
C VAL A 100 -38.40 10.86 -3.78
N GLU A 101 -39.50 10.62 -4.48
CA GLU A 101 -39.48 10.17 -5.86
C GLU A 101 -39.03 11.32 -6.76
N ILE A 102 -37.89 11.16 -7.44
CA ILE A 102 -37.36 12.23 -8.29
C ILE A 102 -37.90 12.05 -9.70
N ASN A 103 -38.84 12.86 -10.08
CA ASN A 103 -39.37 13.06 -11.43
C ASN A 103 -39.26 14.55 -11.80
N ILE A 104 -39.74 14.95 -12.97
CA ILE A 104 -39.71 16.37 -13.41
C ILE A 104 -40.40 17.30 -12.41
N ASP A 105 -41.58 16.93 -11.95
CA ASP A 105 -42.33 17.76 -11.02
C ASP A 105 -41.64 17.91 -9.68
N SER A 106 -41.06 16.82 -9.16
CA SER A 106 -40.26 16.87 -7.93
C SER A 106 -38.98 17.68 -8.09
N ILE A 107 -38.35 17.67 -9.28
CA ILE A 107 -37.23 18.54 -9.59
C ILE A 107 -37.64 19.99 -9.58
N HIS A 108 -38.74 20.36 -10.24
CA HIS A 108 -39.28 21.70 -10.19
C HIS A 108 -39.67 22.14 -8.77
N GLU A 109 -40.24 21.22 -7.98
CA GLU A 109 -40.58 21.50 -6.58
C GLU A 109 -39.33 21.73 -5.71
N ILE A 110 -38.29 20.94 -5.92
CA ILE A 110 -37.00 21.09 -5.23
C ILE A 110 -36.37 22.44 -5.60
N PHE A 111 -36.34 22.80 -6.87
CA PHE A 111 -35.84 24.11 -7.32
C PHE A 111 -36.66 25.27 -6.78
N SER A 112 -37.98 25.16 -6.79
CA SER A 112 -38.87 26.15 -6.18
C SER A 112 -38.53 26.33 -4.69
N LYS A 113 -38.38 25.25 -3.94
CA LYS A 113 -38.00 25.30 -2.52
C LYS A 113 -36.61 25.91 -2.30
N ILE A 114 -35.64 25.62 -3.17
CA ILE A 114 -34.31 26.23 -3.08
C ILE A 114 -34.40 27.73 -3.41
N ARG A 115 -35.15 28.11 -4.43
CA ARG A 115 -35.37 29.50 -4.81
C ARG A 115 -36.08 30.28 -3.70
N ASP A 116 -37.05 29.65 -3.00
CA ASP A 116 -37.86 30.26 -1.97
C ASP A 116 -37.27 30.04 -0.55
N ASP A 117 -36.15 29.31 -0.42
CA ASP A 117 -35.43 29.07 0.85
C ASP A 117 -34.62 30.31 1.18
N ASP A 118 -34.95 30.93 2.30
CA ASP A 118 -34.29 32.15 2.79
C ASP A 118 -32.78 31.96 2.98
N ASP A 119 -32.32 30.75 3.34
CA ASP A 119 -30.89 30.44 3.55
C ASP A 119 -30.18 30.25 2.22
N ALA A 120 -30.81 29.60 1.23
CA ALA A 120 -30.26 29.49 -0.11
C ALA A 120 -30.24 30.86 -0.81
N HIS A 121 -31.30 31.66 -0.61
CA HIS A 121 -31.41 33.01 -1.16
C HIS A 121 -30.39 33.96 -0.48
N ARG A 122 -30.20 33.87 0.84
CA ARG A 122 -29.12 34.59 1.54
C ARG A 122 -27.76 34.19 1.03
N ALA A 123 -27.50 32.91 0.90
CA ALA A 123 -26.20 32.42 0.40
C ALA A 123 -25.95 32.93 -1.04
N CYS A 124 -26.96 33.03 -1.88
CA CYS A 124 -26.86 33.63 -3.20
C CYS A 124 -26.77 35.17 -3.15
N SER A 125 -27.46 35.85 -2.25
CA SER A 125 -27.47 37.33 -2.12
C SER A 125 -26.21 37.85 -1.38
N ASP A 126 -25.69 37.10 -0.40
CA ASP A 126 -24.52 37.48 0.37
C ASP A 126 -23.24 37.46 -0.49
N LEU A 127 -23.25 36.74 -1.60
CA LEU A 127 -22.17 36.73 -2.60
C LEU A 127 -22.18 38.01 -3.46
N SER A 128 -23.00 39.00 -3.10
CA SER A 128 -23.10 40.34 -3.75
C SER A 128 -23.32 40.33 -5.26
N VAL A 129 -23.99 39.33 -5.74
CA VAL A 129 -24.51 39.31 -7.09
C VAL A 129 -25.69 40.27 -7.13
N LYS A 130 -25.62 41.27 -7.97
CA LYS A 130 -26.73 42.25 -8.13
C LYS A 130 -27.95 41.67 -8.80
N GLU A 131 -27.82 40.48 -9.37
CA GLU A 131 -28.86 39.80 -10.13
C GLU A 131 -28.93 38.34 -9.66
N ASP A 132 -30.14 37.82 -9.56
CA ASP A 132 -30.36 36.39 -9.31
C ASP A 132 -29.65 35.52 -10.36
N PRO A 133 -29.08 34.37 -9.99
CA PRO A 133 -28.40 33.48 -10.93
C PRO A 133 -29.38 33.02 -12.02
N ASP A 134 -28.95 33.09 -13.28
CA ASP A 134 -29.79 32.68 -14.41
C ASP A 134 -29.81 31.15 -14.58
N VAL A 135 -28.73 30.49 -14.21
CA VAL A 135 -28.59 29.03 -14.32
C VAL A 135 -28.32 28.44 -12.96
N ILE A 136 -29.14 27.48 -12.55
CA ILE A 136 -28.92 26.64 -11.38
C ILE A 136 -28.74 25.21 -11.87
N CYS A 137 -27.56 24.67 -11.68
CA CYS A 137 -27.23 23.32 -12.09
C CYS A 137 -27.43 22.33 -10.95
N MET A 138 -28.02 21.17 -11.24
CA MET A 138 -28.10 20.07 -10.31
C MET A 138 -27.43 18.84 -10.86
N PHE A 139 -26.49 18.31 -10.11
CA PHE A 139 -25.91 17.00 -10.36
C PHE A 139 -26.57 15.99 -9.44
N LEU A 140 -27.23 14.99 -10.00
CA LEU A 140 -27.76 13.86 -9.24
C LEU A 140 -26.68 12.76 -9.19
N SER A 141 -26.13 12.53 -8.01
CA SER A 141 -25.25 11.38 -7.75
C SER A 141 -25.87 10.56 -6.63
N GLY A 142 -26.59 9.49 -6.99
CA GLY A 142 -27.34 8.70 -6.03
C GLY A 142 -28.41 9.51 -5.32
N LYS A 143 -28.27 9.67 -3.99
CA LYS A 143 -29.19 10.45 -3.13
C LYS A 143 -28.72 11.86 -2.85
N LYS A 144 -27.65 12.33 -3.48
CA LYS A 144 -27.10 13.67 -3.27
C LYS A 144 -27.39 14.56 -4.47
N ILE A 145 -27.94 15.74 -4.21
CA ILE A 145 -28.07 16.80 -5.19
C ILE A 145 -26.95 17.80 -4.92
N ARG A 146 -26.15 18.09 -5.94
CA ARG A 146 -25.18 19.18 -5.93
C ARG A 146 -25.76 20.33 -6.76
N ILE A 147 -25.75 21.51 -6.20
CA ILE A 147 -26.28 22.69 -6.86
C ILE A 147 -25.12 23.58 -7.25
N LEU A 148 -25.12 24.00 -8.50
CA LEU A 148 -24.20 24.96 -9.07
C LEU A 148 -25.04 26.19 -9.44
N CYS A 149 -24.67 27.36 -8.97
CA CYS A 149 -25.31 28.63 -9.38
C CYS A 149 -24.34 29.41 -10.27
N ASP A 150 -24.82 29.85 -11.43
CA ASP A 150 -24.11 30.80 -12.28
C ASP A 150 -24.13 32.19 -11.63
N MET A 151 -22.96 32.69 -11.26
CA MET A 151 -22.84 33.93 -10.51
C MET A 151 -21.58 34.69 -10.92
N ARG A 152 -21.70 35.97 -11.21
CA ARG A 152 -20.58 36.88 -11.37
C ARG A 152 -20.07 37.28 -9.98
N VAL A 153 -18.90 36.83 -9.60
CA VAL A 153 -18.32 37.08 -8.28
C VAL A 153 -17.00 37.84 -8.41
N ASP A 154 -16.89 38.94 -7.65
CA ASP A 154 -15.62 39.58 -7.38
C ASP A 154 -14.79 38.65 -6.47
N GLU A 155 -13.62 38.17 -6.99
CA GLU A 155 -12.80 37.15 -6.33
C GLU A 155 -12.38 37.57 -4.90
N ASP A 156 -12.04 38.85 -4.70
CA ASP A 156 -11.61 39.35 -3.38
C ASP A 156 -12.76 39.40 -2.36
N ARG A 157 -13.96 39.70 -2.82
CA ARG A 157 -15.14 39.81 -1.97
C ARG A 157 -15.72 38.43 -1.65
N ALA A 158 -15.66 37.48 -2.59
CA ALA A 158 -16.04 36.10 -2.37
C ALA A 158 -15.15 35.44 -1.31
N ALA A 159 -13.85 35.68 -1.34
CA ALA A 159 -12.93 35.16 -0.33
C ALA A 159 -13.25 35.70 1.08
N ASN A 160 -13.64 36.96 1.20
CA ASN A 160 -14.01 37.57 2.49
C ASN A 160 -15.35 37.04 3.03
N ILE A 161 -16.36 36.89 2.18
CA ILE A 161 -17.67 36.34 2.57
C ILE A 161 -17.54 34.86 2.97
N ILE A 162 -16.73 34.10 2.25
CA ILE A 162 -16.40 32.71 2.59
C ILE A 162 -15.80 32.63 3.99
N ASN A 163 -14.89 33.53 4.33
CA ASN A 163 -14.27 33.56 5.64
C ASN A 163 -15.26 33.96 6.76
N ASP A 164 -16.11 34.94 6.54
CA ASP A 164 -17.11 35.40 7.54
C ASP A 164 -18.20 34.33 7.79
N ASP A 165 -18.67 33.67 6.75
CA ASP A 165 -19.64 32.57 6.90
C ASP A 165 -18.99 31.34 7.54
N PHE A 166 -17.72 31.08 7.26
CA PHE A 166 -16.96 30.00 7.88
C PHE A 166 -16.83 30.21 9.40
N GLU A 167 -16.54 31.46 9.85
CA GLU A 167 -16.54 31.80 11.27
C GLU A 167 -17.92 31.63 11.94
N SER A 168 -19.01 31.88 11.23
CA SER A 168 -20.37 31.66 11.77
C SER A 168 -20.73 30.17 11.84
N PHE A 169 -20.25 29.38 10.90
CA PHE A 169 -20.42 27.93 10.85
C PHE A 169 -19.53 27.22 11.89
N GLU A 170 -18.31 27.74 12.14
CA GLU A 170 -17.44 27.28 13.20
C GLU A 170 -18.04 27.45 14.62
N LYS A 171 -18.98 28.35 14.79
CA LYS A 171 -19.71 28.54 16.06
C LYS A 171 -20.76 27.45 16.31
N ASN A 172 -21.08 26.62 15.32
CA ASN A 172 -22.04 25.54 15.49
C ASN A 172 -21.36 24.31 16.12
N ASP A 173 -21.83 23.89 17.32
CA ASP A 173 -21.30 22.75 18.07
C ASP A 173 -21.30 21.42 17.29
N LEU A 174 -22.26 21.23 16.37
CA LEU A 174 -22.33 20.03 15.52
C LEU A 174 -21.25 20.03 14.44
N PHE A 175 -20.97 21.19 13.85
CA PHE A 175 -19.89 21.35 12.90
C PHE A 175 -18.54 21.11 13.56
N LYS A 176 -18.30 21.74 14.71
CA LYS A 176 -17.05 21.51 15.47
C LYS A 176 -16.79 20.05 15.75
N LYS A 177 -17.82 19.33 16.19
CA LYS A 177 -17.70 17.88 16.46
C LYS A 177 -17.42 17.03 15.22
N ALA A 178 -17.94 17.44 14.05
CA ALA A 178 -17.80 16.68 12.80
C ALA A 178 -16.51 17.01 12.03
N TYR A 179 -16.07 18.26 12.06
CA TYR A 179 -15.03 18.78 11.17
C TYR A 179 -13.77 19.30 11.87
N ILE A 180 -13.79 19.49 13.19
CA ILE A 180 -12.66 20.01 13.95
C ILE A 180 -12.19 18.98 14.96
N ASP A 181 -10.90 18.67 14.91
CA ASP A 181 -10.24 17.81 15.89
C ASP A 181 -10.01 18.56 17.21
N HIS A 182 -10.47 17.98 18.31
CA HIS A 182 -10.46 18.62 19.63
C HIS A 182 -9.06 18.79 20.25
N VAL A 183 -8.05 18.03 19.77
CA VAL A 183 -6.67 18.11 20.28
C VAL A 183 -5.89 19.20 19.58
N THR A 184 -5.97 19.22 18.25
CA THR A 184 -5.16 20.10 17.42
C THR A 184 -5.89 21.35 16.97
N ASN A 185 -7.20 21.42 17.18
CA ASN A 185 -8.09 22.45 16.64
C ASN A 185 -7.96 22.62 15.12
N HIS A 186 -7.65 21.55 14.41
CA HIS A 186 -7.51 21.50 12.96
C HIS A 186 -8.64 20.67 12.35
N TYR A 187 -8.77 20.73 11.03
CA TYR A 187 -9.78 19.96 10.31
C TYR A 187 -9.59 18.46 10.46
N THR A 188 -10.72 17.75 10.56
CA THR A 188 -10.77 16.28 10.49
C THR A 188 -10.82 15.80 9.06
N TRP A 189 -10.72 14.47 8.86
CA TRP A 189 -10.87 13.81 7.57
C TRP A 189 -12.13 14.25 6.80
N ASN A 190 -13.24 14.51 7.48
CA ASN A 190 -14.49 14.94 6.85
C ASN A 190 -14.34 16.21 6.04
N HIS A 191 -13.37 17.07 6.37
CA HIS A 191 -13.07 18.26 5.60
C HIS A 191 -12.43 17.96 4.25
N LEU A 192 -11.58 16.92 4.15
CA LEU A 192 -10.90 16.54 2.91
C LEU A 192 -11.79 15.74 1.95
N VAL A 193 -12.76 14.99 2.47
CA VAL A 193 -13.63 14.12 1.65
C VAL A 193 -14.23 14.84 0.45
N PRO A 194 -14.82 16.05 0.61
CA PRO A 194 -15.39 16.76 -0.52
C PRO A 194 -14.40 17.08 -1.65
N PHE A 195 -13.15 17.39 -1.29
CA PHE A 195 -12.10 17.66 -2.29
C PHE A 195 -11.70 16.38 -3.06
N LEU A 196 -11.73 15.24 -2.42
CA LEU A 196 -11.39 13.96 -3.05
C LEU A 196 -12.53 13.40 -3.91
N GLU A 197 -13.79 13.79 -3.60
CA GLU A 197 -14.98 13.39 -4.35
C GLU A 197 -15.27 14.29 -5.55
N MET A 198 -14.52 15.38 -5.73
CA MET A 198 -14.66 16.25 -6.90
C MET A 198 -14.27 15.51 -8.18
N PRO A 199 -15.03 15.68 -9.28
CA PRO A 199 -14.63 15.19 -10.58
C PRO A 199 -13.25 15.74 -10.98
N MET A 200 -12.41 14.92 -11.60
CA MET A 200 -11.04 15.28 -12.00
C MET A 200 -10.95 16.53 -12.89
N ASP A 201 -12.04 16.91 -13.57
CA ASP A 201 -12.07 18.07 -14.45
C ASP A 201 -12.04 19.42 -13.74
N TYR A 202 -12.23 19.44 -12.43
CA TYR A 202 -12.30 20.67 -11.63
C TYR A 202 -10.96 21.13 -11.03
N GLY A 203 -9.83 20.85 -11.66
CA GLY A 203 -8.53 21.37 -11.23
C GLY A 203 -7.76 20.47 -10.27
N ILE A 204 -8.31 19.31 -9.89
CA ILE A 204 -7.62 18.31 -9.04
C ILE A 204 -6.42 17.68 -9.78
N LYS A 205 -6.38 17.75 -11.11
CA LYS A 205 -5.24 17.28 -11.91
C LYS A 205 -3.91 17.95 -11.52
N ASP A 206 -3.99 19.12 -10.92
CA ASP A 206 -2.83 19.90 -10.50
C ASP A 206 -2.45 19.64 -9.03
N TYR A 207 -3.02 18.60 -8.42
CA TYR A 207 -2.79 18.24 -7.03
C TYR A 207 -2.39 16.78 -6.88
N ALA A 208 -1.74 16.49 -5.76
CA ALA A 208 -1.40 15.15 -5.33
C ALA A 208 -1.91 14.92 -3.90
N PHE A 209 -2.11 13.67 -3.55
CA PHE A 209 -2.59 13.30 -2.22
C PHE A 209 -1.47 12.65 -1.41
N VAL A 210 -1.38 13.02 -0.15
CA VAL A 210 -0.41 12.51 0.82
C VAL A 210 -1.14 12.03 2.06
N HIS A 211 -0.82 10.82 2.50
CA HIS A 211 -1.28 10.27 3.78
C HIS A 211 -0.06 9.84 4.59
N PHE A 212 0.02 10.24 5.86
CA PHE A 212 1.19 9.93 6.69
C PHE A 212 0.83 9.76 8.17
N ASP A 213 1.71 9.07 8.90
CA ASP A 213 1.66 8.92 10.35
C ASP A 213 3.02 9.14 11.00
N ILE A 214 2.99 9.25 12.32
CA ILE A 214 4.17 9.36 13.16
C ILE A 214 4.58 7.96 13.61
N LYS A 215 5.80 7.51 13.25
CA LYS A 215 6.31 6.21 13.68
C LYS A 215 6.40 6.16 15.20
N GLU A 216 5.93 5.05 15.77
CA GLU A 216 6.03 4.77 17.21
C GLU A 216 5.46 5.88 18.12
N PHE A 217 4.43 6.61 17.66
CA PHE A 217 3.80 7.69 18.42
C PHE A 217 3.35 7.24 19.82
N ARG A 218 3.01 5.96 19.97
CA ARG A 218 2.70 5.37 21.26
C ARG A 218 3.86 5.46 22.24
N VAL A 219 5.10 5.24 21.79
CA VAL A 219 6.32 5.34 22.61
C VAL A 219 6.49 6.78 23.12
N ILE A 220 6.24 7.78 22.25
CA ILE A 220 6.28 9.19 22.67
C ILE A 220 5.29 9.44 23.83
N ASN A 221 4.06 8.92 23.71
CA ASN A 221 3.06 9.05 24.78
C ASN A 221 3.43 8.29 26.05
N GLU A 222 4.04 7.13 25.96
CA GLU A 222 4.43 6.31 27.12
C GLU A 222 5.65 6.88 27.84
N VAL A 223 6.63 7.40 27.12
CA VAL A 223 7.89 7.92 27.69
C VAL A 223 7.77 9.36 28.14
N TYR A 224 7.18 10.24 27.33
CA TYR A 224 7.13 11.69 27.56
C TYR A 224 5.74 12.19 27.98
N GLY A 225 4.73 11.31 27.99
CA GLY A 225 3.36 11.60 28.38
C GLY A 225 2.49 12.17 27.26
N HIS A 226 1.16 12.07 27.43
CA HIS A 226 0.18 12.51 26.42
C HIS A 226 0.24 14.02 26.10
N ILE A 227 0.74 14.85 27.03
CA ILE A 227 0.89 16.30 26.78
C ILE A 227 1.96 16.53 25.72
N ALA A 228 3.10 15.84 25.81
CA ALA A 228 4.16 15.90 24.81
C ALA A 228 3.68 15.36 23.45
N GLY A 229 2.98 14.22 23.43
CA GLY A 229 2.39 13.70 22.21
C GLY A 229 1.39 14.68 21.56
N ASN A 230 0.53 15.32 22.34
CA ASN A 230 -0.40 16.33 21.82
C ASN A 230 0.32 17.55 21.22
N LYS A 231 1.44 17.99 21.82
CA LYS A 231 2.27 19.06 21.24
C LYS A 231 2.84 18.67 19.88
N VAL A 232 3.35 17.43 19.75
CA VAL A 232 3.83 16.90 18.46
C VAL A 232 2.72 16.97 17.40
N LEU A 233 1.51 16.52 17.74
CA LEU A 233 0.36 16.59 16.84
C LEU A 233 0.04 18.05 16.42
N CYS A 234 0.04 18.99 17.36
CA CYS A 234 -0.18 20.40 17.08
C CYS A 234 0.95 21.00 16.22
N TYR A 235 2.20 20.57 16.45
CA TYR A 235 3.34 21.02 15.67
C TYR A 235 3.27 20.56 14.21
N VAL A 236 2.87 19.31 13.98
CA VAL A 236 2.60 18.78 12.62
C VAL A 236 1.52 19.62 11.92
N VAL A 237 0.40 19.88 12.57
CA VAL A 237 -0.69 20.71 12.03
C VAL A 237 -0.22 22.11 11.67
N LYS A 238 0.55 22.75 12.57
CA LYS A 238 1.11 24.07 12.32
C LYS A 238 1.99 24.08 11.06
N ALA A 239 2.87 23.10 10.92
CA ALA A 239 3.74 22.98 9.76
C ALA A 239 2.95 22.76 8.46
N MET A 240 1.87 21.94 8.49
CA MET A 240 0.98 21.78 7.33
C MET A 240 0.34 23.11 6.92
N ASN A 241 -0.13 23.91 7.87
CA ASN A 241 -0.77 25.20 7.60
C ASN A 241 0.20 26.27 7.09
N GLU A 242 1.47 26.22 7.52
CA GLU A 242 2.51 27.17 7.13
C GLU A 242 3.19 26.82 5.79
N SER A 243 2.93 25.62 5.25
CA SER A 243 3.55 25.13 4.03
C SER A 243 2.88 25.69 2.78
N ASP A 244 3.65 26.31 1.90
CA ASP A 244 3.20 26.94 0.64
C ASP A 244 2.73 25.93 -0.44
N PHE A 245 3.10 24.66 -0.29
CA PHE A 245 2.71 23.59 -1.21
C PHE A 245 1.50 22.79 -0.74
N VAL A 246 1.06 22.97 0.50
CA VAL A 246 -0.15 22.30 1.03
C VAL A 246 -1.38 23.13 0.65
N PHE A 247 -2.30 22.52 -0.07
CA PHE A 247 -3.56 23.15 -0.47
C PHE A 247 -4.65 22.94 0.58
N ALA A 248 -4.78 21.70 1.07
CA ALA A 248 -5.72 21.36 2.13
C ALA A 248 -5.13 20.23 2.98
N SER A 249 -5.47 20.21 4.26
CA SER A 249 -4.95 19.20 5.17
C SER A 249 -5.96 18.84 6.25
N ALA A 250 -5.79 17.65 6.83
CA ALA A 250 -6.60 17.16 7.92
C ALA A 250 -5.82 16.23 8.85
N ARG A 251 -6.21 16.23 10.11
CA ARG A 251 -5.91 15.13 11.02
C ARG A 251 -7.00 14.07 10.89
N CYS A 252 -6.63 12.86 10.49
CA CYS A 252 -7.61 11.79 10.23
C CYS A 252 -8.09 11.14 11.54
N HIS A 253 -7.18 10.53 12.26
CA HIS A 253 -7.41 9.91 13.58
C HIS A 253 -6.06 9.59 14.23
N ASN A 254 -5.99 9.57 15.55
CA ASN A 254 -4.78 9.29 16.31
C ASN A 254 -3.59 10.17 15.86
N ASP A 255 -2.58 9.55 15.27
CA ASP A 255 -1.34 10.14 14.74
C ASP A 255 -1.31 10.19 13.19
N ASN A 256 -2.46 9.97 12.56
CA ASN A 256 -2.60 9.95 11.10
C ASN A 256 -3.08 11.28 10.55
N PHE A 257 -2.43 11.72 9.47
CA PHE A 257 -2.70 12.97 8.78
C PHE A 257 -2.85 12.75 7.28
N ALA A 258 -3.56 13.67 6.64
CA ALA A 258 -3.67 13.71 5.20
C ALA A 258 -3.49 15.13 4.67
N MET A 259 -2.91 15.25 3.49
CA MET A 259 -2.73 16.52 2.77
C MET A 259 -3.09 16.35 1.31
N ILE A 260 -3.68 17.39 0.75
CA ILE A 260 -3.75 17.63 -0.69
C ILE A 260 -2.67 18.66 -0.98
N ILE A 261 -1.71 18.33 -1.82
CA ILE A 261 -0.58 19.20 -2.15
C ILE A 261 -0.60 19.56 -3.63
N LYS A 262 0.04 20.66 -4.00
CA LYS A 262 0.21 21.03 -5.41
C LYS A 262 1.03 19.96 -6.13
N ASP A 263 0.58 19.56 -7.32
CA ASP A 263 1.28 18.56 -8.13
C ASP A 263 2.61 19.14 -8.64
N MET A 264 3.65 18.36 -8.49
CA MET A 264 5.00 18.67 -8.90
C MET A 264 5.65 17.40 -9.47
N PRO A 265 6.73 17.49 -10.24
CA PRO A 265 7.50 16.30 -10.61
C PRO A 265 7.83 15.44 -9.38
N GLU A 266 7.71 14.13 -9.53
CA GLU A 266 7.84 13.15 -8.43
C GLU A 266 9.08 13.38 -7.57
N GLU A 267 10.24 13.59 -8.20
CA GLU A 267 11.49 13.86 -7.49
C GLU A 267 11.43 15.14 -6.64
N GLN A 268 10.79 16.21 -7.17
CA GLN A 268 10.61 17.46 -6.43
C GLN A 268 9.64 17.28 -5.28
N THR A 269 8.56 16.52 -5.47
CA THR A 269 7.59 16.21 -4.41
C THR A 269 8.26 15.45 -3.28
N ILE A 270 9.05 14.42 -3.61
CA ILE A 270 9.79 13.64 -2.61
C ILE A 270 10.78 14.53 -1.85
N ALA A 271 11.51 15.41 -2.55
CA ALA A 271 12.45 16.33 -1.92
C ALA A 271 11.75 17.29 -0.95
N ARG A 272 10.61 17.89 -1.37
CA ARG A 272 9.82 18.81 -0.52
C ARG A 272 9.22 18.11 0.68
N LEU A 273 8.69 16.90 0.51
CA LEU A 273 8.17 16.10 1.62
C LEU A 273 9.28 15.68 2.58
N THR A 274 10.47 15.36 2.06
CA THR A 274 11.63 15.05 2.89
C THR A 274 12.02 16.25 3.74
N GLU A 275 12.15 17.44 3.15
CA GLU A 275 12.43 18.69 3.86
C GLU A 275 11.35 18.99 4.92
N PHE A 276 10.08 18.82 4.57
CA PHE A 276 8.95 18.99 5.49
C PHE A 276 9.06 18.08 6.71
N PHE A 277 9.30 16.78 6.52
CA PHE A 277 9.43 15.83 7.63
C PHE A 277 10.74 16.01 8.41
N GLU A 278 11.82 16.44 7.78
CA GLU A 278 13.06 16.78 8.49
C GLU A 278 12.86 17.97 9.44
N GLY A 279 12.08 18.97 9.03
CA GLY A 279 11.68 20.08 9.90
C GLY A 279 10.86 19.65 11.12
N LEU A 280 10.21 18.48 11.05
CA LEU A 280 9.37 17.91 12.10
C LEU A 280 10.06 16.78 12.90
N SER A 281 11.36 16.53 12.66
CA SER A 281 12.06 15.34 13.17
C SER A 281 12.51 15.42 14.62
N HIS A 282 12.31 16.53 15.32
CA HIS A 282 12.80 16.74 16.69
C HIS A 282 11.67 16.86 17.68
N LEU A 283 11.84 16.24 18.86
CA LEU A 283 10.95 16.38 19.99
C LEU A 283 11.42 17.58 20.84
N GLU A 284 10.50 18.47 21.19
CA GLU A 284 10.83 19.66 22.00
C GLU A 284 11.32 19.26 23.41
N GLU A 285 10.73 18.24 23.99
CA GLU A 285 11.06 17.70 25.31
C GLU A 285 12.41 16.99 25.38
N ASP A 286 12.88 16.43 24.25
CA ASP A 286 14.18 15.77 24.13
C ASP A 286 14.77 15.98 22.73
N PRO A 287 15.67 16.96 22.55
CA PRO A 287 16.29 17.24 21.26
C PRO A 287 17.11 16.09 20.67
N ASN A 288 17.46 15.06 21.45
CA ASN A 288 18.17 13.88 20.98
C ASN A 288 17.22 12.80 20.46
N TYR A 289 15.93 12.87 20.82
CA TYR A 289 14.92 11.94 20.31
C TYR A 289 14.49 12.36 18.92
N ARG A 290 14.69 11.47 17.95
CA ARG A 290 14.27 11.70 16.56
C ARG A 290 12.91 11.09 16.28
N ILE A 291 12.02 11.91 15.73
CA ILE A 291 10.70 11.49 15.24
C ILE A 291 10.83 11.11 13.76
N TYR A 292 10.26 9.99 13.39
CA TYR A 292 10.22 9.49 12.02
C TYR A 292 8.77 9.37 11.54
N TYR A 293 8.58 9.43 10.22
CA TYR A 293 7.27 9.43 9.59
C TYR A 293 7.17 8.32 8.54
N ARG A 294 5.98 7.77 8.37
CA ARG A 294 5.64 6.94 7.20
C ARG A 294 4.68 7.73 6.34
N CYS A 295 5.01 7.87 5.09
CA CYS A 295 4.28 8.70 4.15
C CYS A 295 3.94 7.92 2.89
N GLY A 296 2.66 7.89 2.52
CA GLY A 296 2.17 7.43 1.22
C GLY A 296 1.83 8.63 0.35
N PHE A 297 2.44 8.70 -0.82
CA PHE A 297 2.23 9.76 -1.82
C PHE A 297 1.53 9.20 -3.05
N VAL A 298 0.44 9.83 -3.47
CA VAL A 298 -0.39 9.44 -4.63
C VAL A 298 -0.40 10.57 -5.64
N PRO A 299 0.34 10.44 -6.77
CA PRO A 299 0.26 11.40 -7.88
C PRO A 299 -1.11 11.30 -8.55
N MET A 300 -1.94 12.36 -8.48
CA MET A 300 -3.31 12.33 -9.02
C MET A 300 -3.35 12.21 -10.55
N GLN A 301 -2.36 12.76 -11.25
CA GLN A 301 -2.29 12.66 -12.72
C GLN A 301 -2.10 11.23 -13.25
N ARG A 302 -1.50 10.34 -12.45
CA ARG A 302 -1.21 8.96 -12.83
C ARG A 302 -2.29 7.97 -12.36
N SER A 303 -3.10 8.36 -11.39
CA SER A 303 -4.12 7.48 -10.84
C SER A 303 -5.46 7.79 -11.48
N MET A 304 -6.07 6.81 -12.14
CA MET A 304 -7.50 6.85 -12.51
C MET A 304 -8.41 6.73 -11.28
N LEU A 305 -7.88 6.99 -10.07
CA LEU A 305 -8.57 6.81 -8.82
C LEU A 305 -9.34 8.09 -8.50
N SER A 306 -10.61 7.96 -8.19
CA SER A 306 -11.49 9.05 -7.74
C SER A 306 -11.92 8.83 -6.29
N GLY A 307 -12.17 9.91 -5.57
CA GLY A 307 -12.76 9.91 -4.24
C GLY A 307 -12.01 9.06 -3.21
N ASN A 308 -12.71 8.19 -2.51
CA ASN A 308 -12.14 7.37 -1.44
C ASN A 308 -11.00 6.45 -1.88
N ARG A 309 -10.93 6.08 -3.17
CA ARG A 309 -9.85 5.24 -3.70
C ARG A 309 -8.48 5.91 -3.61
N VAL A 310 -8.41 7.24 -3.75
CA VAL A 310 -7.16 8.00 -3.59
C VAL A 310 -6.68 7.93 -2.14
N ALA A 311 -7.61 8.06 -1.20
CA ALA A 311 -7.31 7.93 0.22
C ALA A 311 -6.81 6.54 0.59
N ASP A 312 -7.47 5.50 0.06
CA ASP A 312 -7.04 4.11 0.26
C ASP A 312 -5.67 3.86 -0.36
N ALA A 313 -5.39 4.40 -1.57
CA ALA A 313 -4.09 4.33 -2.21
C ALA A 313 -2.98 4.98 -1.37
N GLY A 314 -3.24 6.16 -0.78
CA GLY A 314 -2.30 6.82 0.13
C GLY A 314 -2.00 6.00 1.38
N LYS A 315 -3.04 5.44 2.01
CA LYS A 315 -2.89 4.52 3.17
C LYS A 315 -2.13 3.25 2.79
N MET A 316 -2.41 2.69 1.62
CA MET A 316 -1.71 1.51 1.09
C MET A 316 -0.23 1.78 0.90
N ALA A 317 0.13 2.88 0.23
CA ALA A 317 1.52 3.27 0.04
C ALA A 317 2.23 3.49 1.38
N GLN A 318 1.59 4.20 2.32
CA GLN A 318 2.11 4.40 3.67
C GLN A 318 2.38 3.08 4.41
N ALA A 319 1.44 2.13 4.35
CA ALA A 319 1.55 0.85 5.05
C ALA A 319 2.68 -0.05 4.50
N LEU A 320 3.08 0.14 3.25
CA LEU A 320 4.17 -0.59 2.62
C LEU A 320 5.56 -0.01 2.92
N GLY A 321 5.63 1.14 3.58
CA GLY A 321 6.90 1.71 4.07
C GLY A 321 7.60 0.74 5.02
N VAL A 322 8.91 0.51 4.80
CA VAL A 322 9.71 -0.47 5.54
C VAL A 322 9.94 0.00 6.99
N LYS A 323 10.01 -0.93 7.94
CA LYS A 323 10.21 -0.65 9.36
C LYS A 323 11.69 -0.31 9.69
N HIS A 324 12.20 0.84 9.22
CA HIS A 324 13.54 1.31 9.58
C HIS A 324 13.44 2.60 10.40
N ASN A 325 14.46 2.89 11.20
CA ASN A 325 14.58 4.14 11.95
C ASN A 325 14.93 5.33 11.03
N LYS A 326 14.06 5.59 10.05
CA LYS A 326 14.12 6.73 9.13
C LYS A 326 12.72 7.10 8.65
N THR A 327 12.56 8.33 8.22
CA THR A 327 11.35 8.77 7.50
C THR A 327 11.30 8.13 6.12
N GLU A 328 10.14 7.62 5.74
CA GLU A 328 9.94 6.92 4.47
C GLU A 328 8.78 7.53 3.70
N ILE A 329 9.05 7.84 2.43
CA ILE A 329 8.07 8.35 1.48
C ILE A 329 7.90 7.28 0.40
N THR A 330 6.73 6.67 0.36
CA THR A 330 6.39 5.61 -0.60
C THR A 330 5.43 6.16 -1.63
N VAL A 331 5.82 6.10 -2.91
CA VAL A 331 4.97 6.52 -4.01
C VAL A 331 4.01 5.39 -4.38
N PHE A 332 2.72 5.68 -4.44
CA PHE A 332 1.71 4.70 -4.85
C PHE A 332 1.91 4.29 -6.30
N THR A 333 1.78 3.00 -6.55
CA THR A 333 1.77 2.42 -7.89
C THR A 333 0.57 1.46 -8.03
N ASP A 334 0.06 1.30 -9.25
CA ASP A 334 -1.05 0.36 -9.53
C ASP A 334 -0.70 -1.07 -9.09
N LYS A 335 0.57 -1.45 -9.19
CA LYS A 335 1.06 -2.74 -8.70
C LYS A 335 0.82 -2.93 -7.20
N MET A 336 0.92 -1.89 -6.39
CA MET A 336 0.64 -1.98 -4.94
C MET A 336 -0.82 -2.33 -4.67
N HIS A 337 -1.73 -1.79 -5.46
CA HIS A 337 -3.16 -2.13 -5.37
C HIS A 337 -3.38 -3.61 -5.69
N ASP A 338 -2.80 -4.09 -6.79
CA ASP A 338 -2.88 -5.50 -7.19
C ASP A 338 -2.25 -6.43 -6.14
N ASP A 339 -1.11 -6.05 -5.57
CA ASP A 339 -0.43 -6.81 -4.53
C ASP A 339 -1.27 -6.91 -3.24
N ILE A 340 -2.02 -5.87 -2.87
CA ILE A 340 -2.91 -5.90 -1.70
C ILE A 340 -4.15 -6.75 -1.97
N LEU A 341 -4.77 -6.59 -3.14
CA LEU A 341 -5.88 -7.46 -3.54
C LEU A 341 -5.45 -8.92 -3.55
N TRP A 342 -4.27 -9.19 -4.11
CA TRP A 342 -3.68 -10.51 -4.12
C TRP A 342 -3.42 -11.02 -2.69
N SER A 343 -2.79 -10.22 -1.84
CA SER A 343 -2.53 -10.55 -0.44
C SER A 343 -3.79 -10.97 0.32
N ASN A 344 -4.83 -10.13 0.25
CA ASN A 344 -6.11 -10.40 0.91
C ASN A 344 -6.77 -11.67 0.37
N TYR A 345 -6.70 -11.87 -0.93
CA TYR A 345 -7.26 -13.04 -1.58
C TYR A 345 -6.54 -14.32 -1.15
N ILE A 346 -5.18 -14.37 -1.23
CA ILE A 346 -4.42 -15.58 -0.88
C ILE A 346 -4.52 -15.91 0.62
N LYS A 347 -4.62 -14.89 1.47
CA LYS A 347 -4.87 -15.07 2.90
C LYS A 347 -6.20 -15.78 3.16
N ALA A 348 -7.27 -15.29 2.53
CA ALA A 348 -8.59 -15.92 2.65
C ALA A 348 -8.63 -17.34 2.03
N TYR A 349 -7.79 -17.60 1.04
CA TYR A 349 -7.73 -18.86 0.31
C TYR A 349 -6.78 -19.89 0.95
N LEU A 350 -5.90 -19.49 1.88
CA LEU A 350 -4.83 -20.32 2.44
C LEU A 350 -5.32 -21.67 2.99
N ASP A 351 -6.31 -21.66 3.85
CA ASP A 351 -6.81 -22.89 4.46
C ASP A 351 -7.40 -23.85 3.40
N THR A 352 -8.10 -23.31 2.40
CA THR A 352 -8.59 -24.08 1.25
C THR A 352 -7.44 -24.68 0.43
N ALA A 353 -6.38 -23.91 0.22
CA ALA A 353 -5.19 -24.38 -0.52
C ALA A 353 -4.47 -25.51 0.24
N ILE A 354 -4.45 -25.45 1.57
CA ILE A 354 -3.90 -26.49 2.44
C ILE A 354 -4.75 -27.77 2.35
N GLU A 355 -6.07 -27.66 2.50
CA GLU A 355 -7.00 -28.78 2.39
C GLU A 355 -6.95 -29.48 1.02
N ASN A 356 -6.75 -28.70 -0.04
CA ASN A 356 -6.61 -29.20 -1.41
C ASN A 356 -5.23 -29.77 -1.74
N ASP A 357 -4.28 -29.75 -0.79
CA ASP A 357 -2.89 -30.17 -0.99
C ASP A 357 -2.20 -29.43 -2.16
N GLU A 358 -2.38 -28.11 -2.24
CA GLU A 358 -1.83 -27.28 -3.31
C GLU A 358 -0.36 -26.91 -3.10
N PHE A 359 0.15 -27.00 -1.86
CA PHE A 359 1.55 -26.74 -1.55
C PHE A 359 2.40 -27.99 -1.75
N VAL A 360 3.38 -27.91 -2.64
CA VAL A 360 4.30 -29.00 -2.95
C VAL A 360 5.73 -28.62 -2.59
N VAL A 361 6.54 -29.61 -2.25
CA VAL A 361 7.95 -29.44 -1.89
C VAL A 361 8.82 -29.94 -3.03
N TYR A 362 9.76 -29.11 -3.43
CA TYR A 362 10.87 -29.44 -4.31
C TYR A 362 12.13 -29.54 -3.48
N LEU A 363 13.04 -30.41 -3.86
CA LEU A 363 14.33 -30.57 -3.18
C LEU A 363 15.45 -30.08 -4.10
N GLN A 364 16.32 -29.22 -3.58
CA GLN A 364 17.55 -28.83 -4.25
C GLN A 364 18.73 -29.51 -3.59
N PRO A 365 19.46 -30.39 -4.30
CA PRO A 365 20.56 -31.13 -3.74
C PRO A 365 21.72 -30.22 -3.33
N LYS A 366 22.36 -30.57 -2.20
CA LYS A 366 23.61 -30.00 -1.69
C LYS A 366 24.75 -30.99 -1.89
N PHE A 367 25.88 -30.52 -2.39
CA PHE A 367 27.02 -31.39 -2.74
C PHE A 367 28.27 -31.01 -1.96
N ASP A 368 29.01 -32.00 -1.51
CA ASP A 368 30.38 -31.84 -1.02
C ASP A 368 31.27 -31.38 -2.17
N ILE A 369 31.92 -30.23 -2.03
CA ILE A 369 32.64 -29.59 -3.13
C ILE A 369 33.89 -30.36 -3.56
N LYS A 370 34.48 -31.21 -2.67
CA LYS A 370 35.69 -31.98 -2.93
C LYS A 370 35.39 -33.31 -3.60
N THR A 371 34.37 -34.00 -3.08
CA THR A 371 34.03 -35.36 -3.53
C THR A 371 32.92 -35.36 -4.59
N GLU A 372 32.25 -34.25 -4.78
CA GLU A 372 31.07 -34.07 -5.64
C GLU A 372 29.91 -35.03 -5.32
N LYS A 373 29.91 -35.57 -4.11
CA LYS A 373 28.85 -36.45 -3.62
C LYS A 373 27.76 -35.62 -2.91
N ILE A 374 26.55 -36.16 -2.94
CA ILE A 374 25.44 -35.55 -2.23
C ILE A 374 25.69 -35.54 -0.70
N LYS A 375 25.32 -34.46 -0.06
CA LYS A 375 25.43 -34.22 1.39
C LYS A 375 24.07 -33.99 2.05
N GLY A 376 23.08 -33.56 1.26
CA GLY A 376 21.75 -33.17 1.75
C GLY A 376 20.91 -32.55 0.66
N ALA A 377 19.84 -31.92 1.07
CA ALA A 377 19.00 -31.11 0.19
C ALA A 377 18.38 -29.96 0.95
N GLU A 378 17.95 -28.94 0.22
CA GLU A 378 17.05 -27.89 0.73
C GLU A 378 15.64 -28.10 0.22
N ALA A 379 14.65 -27.99 1.12
CA ALA A 379 13.24 -28.09 0.82
C ALA A 379 12.68 -26.72 0.43
N LEU A 380 12.31 -26.61 -0.82
CA LEU A 380 11.80 -25.38 -1.43
C LEU A 380 10.33 -25.54 -1.78
N ILE A 381 9.49 -24.76 -1.13
CA ILE A 381 8.05 -24.78 -1.39
C ILE A 381 7.70 -24.24 -2.78
N ARG A 382 6.66 -24.81 -3.39
CA ARG A 382 5.98 -24.33 -4.59
C ARG A 382 4.50 -24.39 -4.34
N TRP A 383 3.75 -23.42 -4.82
CA TRP A 383 2.30 -23.44 -4.73
C TRP A 383 1.70 -23.81 -6.08
N ASN A 384 1.13 -25.00 -6.20
CA ASN A 384 0.35 -25.44 -7.35
C ASN A 384 -1.07 -24.86 -7.27
N TYR A 385 -1.14 -23.52 -7.46
CA TYR A 385 -2.34 -22.72 -7.25
C TYR A 385 -3.51 -23.21 -8.08
N LYS A 386 -4.59 -23.61 -7.39
CA LYS A 386 -5.79 -24.21 -7.97
C LYS A 386 -5.50 -25.41 -8.90
N LYS A 387 -4.34 -26.05 -8.73
CA LYS A 387 -3.84 -27.15 -9.61
C LYS A 387 -3.75 -26.76 -11.10
N LYS A 388 -3.50 -25.48 -11.38
CA LYS A 388 -3.43 -24.92 -12.75
C LYS A 388 -2.13 -24.19 -13.03
N GLU A 389 -1.54 -23.57 -12.03
CA GLU A 389 -0.37 -22.71 -12.16
C GLU A 389 0.58 -22.90 -10.98
N PHE A 390 1.88 -22.93 -11.25
CA PHE A 390 2.90 -22.95 -10.22
C PHE A 390 3.32 -21.54 -9.84
N LEU A 391 3.07 -21.15 -8.59
CA LEU A 391 3.56 -19.92 -8.03
C LEU A 391 4.87 -20.20 -7.25
N TYR A 392 5.86 -19.34 -7.50
CA TYR A 392 7.14 -19.36 -6.80
C TYR A 392 7.05 -18.61 -5.46
N PRO A 393 7.91 -18.93 -4.47
CA PRO A 393 7.88 -18.37 -3.12
C PRO A 393 7.74 -16.84 -3.07
N GLY A 394 8.49 -16.11 -3.88
CA GLY A 394 8.42 -14.64 -3.94
C GLY A 394 7.05 -14.05 -4.29
N LYS A 395 6.10 -14.87 -4.77
CA LYS A 395 4.73 -14.42 -5.10
C LYS A 395 3.75 -14.57 -3.94
N PHE A 396 4.10 -15.28 -2.86
CA PHE A 396 3.17 -15.56 -1.75
C PHE A 396 3.84 -15.51 -0.36
N ILE A 397 5.09 -15.91 -0.20
CA ILE A 397 5.79 -15.92 1.10
C ILE A 397 5.78 -14.53 1.76
N PRO A 398 6.16 -13.42 1.07
CA PRO A 398 6.19 -12.11 1.73
C PRO A 398 4.83 -11.64 2.25
N PHE A 399 3.75 -12.15 1.69
CA PHE A 399 2.40 -11.82 2.15
C PHE A 399 2.02 -12.59 3.42
N PHE A 400 2.39 -13.88 3.50
CA PHE A 400 2.14 -14.71 4.68
C PHE A 400 3.08 -14.38 5.85
N GLU A 401 4.28 -13.86 5.59
CA GLU A 401 5.17 -13.31 6.62
C GLU A 401 4.56 -12.05 7.27
N ARG A 402 4.04 -11.12 6.44
CA ARG A 402 3.45 -9.87 6.94
C ARG A 402 2.25 -10.06 7.85
N ASP A 403 1.46 -11.11 7.65
CA ASP A 403 0.28 -11.37 8.45
C ASP A 403 0.45 -12.46 9.52
N GLY A 404 1.65 -13.04 9.63
CA GLY A 404 2.00 -14.09 10.59
C GLY A 404 1.47 -15.48 10.24
N SER A 405 0.81 -15.67 9.08
CA SER A 405 0.29 -16.98 8.68
C SER A 405 1.36 -17.91 8.08
N ILE A 406 2.57 -17.40 7.87
CA ILE A 406 3.71 -18.17 7.35
C ILE A 406 4.01 -19.44 8.16
N GLY A 407 3.76 -19.45 9.46
CA GLY A 407 3.95 -20.63 10.30
C GLY A 407 3.15 -21.85 9.86
N LYS A 408 1.98 -21.67 9.22
CA LYS A 408 1.22 -22.78 8.62
C LYS A 408 1.97 -23.40 7.44
N ILE A 409 2.67 -22.57 6.68
CA ILE A 409 3.47 -23.00 5.52
C ILE A 409 4.69 -23.77 5.98
N ASP A 410 5.42 -23.26 6.99
CA ASP A 410 6.58 -23.94 7.56
C ASP A 410 6.21 -25.33 8.06
N ASP A 411 5.09 -25.46 8.76
CA ASP A 411 4.58 -26.74 9.25
C ASP A 411 4.25 -27.72 8.11
N ILE A 412 3.69 -27.24 7.00
CA ILE A 412 3.40 -28.06 5.82
C ILE A 412 4.67 -28.58 5.19
N VAL A 413 5.67 -27.69 5.01
CA VAL A 413 6.97 -28.09 4.46
C VAL A 413 7.62 -29.13 5.34
N LEU A 414 7.71 -28.88 6.65
CA LEU A 414 8.30 -29.82 7.61
C LEU A 414 7.58 -31.19 7.58
N LYS A 415 6.25 -31.20 7.62
CA LYS A 415 5.45 -32.45 7.53
C LYS A 415 5.73 -33.22 6.25
N LYS A 416 5.77 -32.55 5.09
CA LYS A 416 6.03 -33.19 3.79
C LYS A 416 7.46 -33.75 3.72
N VAL A 417 8.44 -33.03 4.24
CA VAL A 417 9.83 -33.52 4.37
C VAL A 417 9.90 -34.73 5.28
N CYS A 418 9.28 -34.68 6.46
CA CYS A 418 9.23 -35.83 7.38
C CYS A 418 8.54 -37.05 6.76
N MET A 419 7.45 -36.87 6.03
CA MET A 419 6.78 -37.94 5.29
C MET A 419 7.70 -38.60 4.27
N ALA A 420 8.47 -37.79 3.51
CA ALA A 420 9.41 -38.31 2.52
C ALA A 420 10.54 -39.10 3.18
N ILE A 421 11.18 -38.55 4.23
CA ILE A 421 12.25 -39.22 4.96
C ILE A 421 11.76 -40.53 5.60
N ALA A 422 10.57 -40.51 6.21
CA ALA A 422 10.00 -41.73 6.80
C ALA A 422 9.72 -42.83 5.76
N LYS A 423 9.24 -42.44 4.55
CA LYS A 423 9.09 -43.34 3.41
C LYS A 423 10.42 -43.92 2.99
N TRP A 424 11.46 -43.10 2.77
CA TRP A 424 12.80 -43.52 2.33
C TRP A 424 13.44 -44.46 3.34
N ARG A 425 13.30 -44.15 4.64
CA ARG A 425 13.77 -45.05 5.70
C ARG A 425 13.11 -46.43 5.64
N LYS A 426 11.81 -46.47 5.44
CA LYS A 426 11.04 -47.73 5.32
C LYS A 426 11.45 -48.54 4.08
N GLU A 427 11.85 -47.86 3.01
CA GLU A 427 12.33 -48.45 1.78
C GLU A 427 13.82 -48.84 1.83
N GLY A 428 14.50 -48.53 2.93
CA GLY A 428 15.92 -48.85 3.15
C GLY A 428 16.90 -48.03 2.32
N LYS A 429 16.48 -46.83 1.90
CA LYS A 429 17.30 -45.90 1.12
C LYS A 429 18.32 -45.17 1.96
N ILE A 430 19.34 -44.62 1.34
CA ILE A 430 20.33 -43.78 2.01
C ILE A 430 19.62 -42.47 2.39
N LEU A 431 19.73 -42.06 3.66
CA LEU A 431 19.14 -40.83 4.17
C LEU A 431 20.19 -39.73 4.26
N TYR A 432 19.80 -38.54 3.84
CA TYR A 432 20.61 -37.32 3.97
C TYR A 432 19.79 -36.26 4.69
N PRO A 433 20.41 -35.32 5.41
CA PRO A 433 19.73 -34.19 6.02
C PRO A 433 18.98 -33.36 4.99
N VAL A 434 17.80 -32.89 5.35
CA VAL A 434 16.99 -31.96 4.55
C VAL A 434 16.78 -30.69 5.34
N SER A 435 17.21 -29.57 4.74
CA SER A 435 16.98 -28.25 5.33
C SER A 435 15.59 -27.75 5.02
N VAL A 436 14.99 -27.10 6.02
CA VAL A 436 13.68 -26.47 5.94
C VAL A 436 13.76 -25.04 6.47
N ASN A 437 13.22 -24.11 5.75
CA ASN A 437 13.17 -22.71 6.18
C ASN A 437 12.28 -22.57 7.42
N LEU A 438 12.75 -21.77 8.38
CA LEU A 438 12.03 -21.44 9.61
C LEU A 438 11.83 -19.93 9.68
N SER A 439 10.57 -19.50 9.65
CA SER A 439 10.23 -18.10 9.65
C SER A 439 10.58 -17.40 10.96
N ARG A 440 11.11 -16.18 10.83
CA ARG A 440 11.55 -15.34 11.95
C ARG A 440 10.50 -15.17 13.05
N ASP A 441 9.25 -14.88 12.67
CA ASP A 441 8.19 -14.58 13.62
C ASP A 441 7.88 -15.75 14.56
N ARG A 442 8.21 -16.97 14.16
CA ARG A 442 8.02 -18.17 14.99
C ARG A 442 8.98 -18.24 16.17
N LEU A 443 10.16 -17.64 16.06
CA LEU A 443 11.17 -17.66 17.14
C LEU A 443 10.69 -16.97 18.43
N TYR A 444 9.58 -16.25 18.36
CA TYR A 444 8.94 -15.62 19.52
C TYR A 444 7.86 -16.50 20.18
N ASP A 445 7.53 -17.64 19.58
CA ASP A 445 6.59 -18.59 20.18
C ASP A 445 7.31 -19.47 21.19
N SER A 446 6.92 -19.37 22.45
CA SER A 446 7.48 -20.15 23.57
C SER A 446 7.30 -21.67 23.43
N ASN A 447 6.35 -22.12 22.61
CA ASN A 447 6.07 -23.54 22.39
C ASN A 447 6.69 -24.07 21.09
N LEU A 448 7.47 -23.26 20.37
CA LEU A 448 7.99 -23.61 19.05
C LEU A 448 8.78 -24.92 19.05
N VAL A 449 9.72 -25.08 19.99
CA VAL A 449 10.60 -26.25 20.06
C VAL A 449 9.80 -27.54 20.25
N ASP A 450 8.86 -27.54 21.19
CA ASP A 450 7.99 -28.72 21.44
C ASP A 450 7.08 -28.99 20.24
N HIS A 451 6.56 -27.94 19.59
CA HIS A 451 5.71 -28.07 18.40
C HIS A 451 6.50 -28.71 17.23
N LEU A 452 7.67 -28.19 16.89
CA LEU A 452 8.50 -28.71 15.79
C LEU A 452 8.98 -30.15 16.10
N THR A 453 9.44 -30.38 17.32
CA THR A 453 9.85 -31.71 17.78
C THR A 453 8.69 -32.69 17.67
N GLY A 454 7.49 -32.31 18.13
CA GLY A 454 6.28 -33.13 18.03
C GLY A 454 5.91 -33.51 16.60
N ILE A 455 6.09 -32.59 15.64
CA ILE A 455 5.88 -32.90 14.22
C ILE A 455 6.87 -33.98 13.79
N VAL A 456 8.18 -33.79 14.00
CA VAL A 456 9.23 -34.71 13.54
C VAL A 456 9.09 -36.09 14.17
N ASP A 457 8.84 -36.14 15.48
CA ASP A 457 8.62 -37.38 16.25
C ASP A 457 7.40 -38.16 15.77
N SER A 458 6.32 -37.46 15.37
CA SER A 458 5.10 -38.10 14.87
C SER A 458 5.31 -38.95 13.62
N TYR A 459 6.35 -38.64 12.82
CA TYR A 459 6.79 -39.42 11.66
C TYR A 459 7.94 -40.40 11.98
N GLY A 460 8.46 -40.37 13.18
CA GLY A 460 9.60 -41.19 13.61
C GLY A 460 10.90 -40.84 12.86
N VAL A 461 11.09 -39.61 12.48
CA VAL A 461 12.29 -39.12 11.79
C VAL A 461 13.37 -38.80 12.85
N TYR A 462 14.64 -39.11 12.55
CA TYR A 462 15.76 -38.69 13.39
C TYR A 462 15.98 -37.18 13.27
N HIS A 463 16.20 -36.50 14.38
CA HIS A 463 16.31 -35.03 14.41
C HIS A 463 17.50 -34.52 13.60
N ASP A 464 18.62 -35.27 13.56
CA ASP A 464 19.80 -34.98 12.77
C ASP A 464 19.60 -35.03 11.24
N LEU A 465 18.44 -35.50 10.80
CA LEU A 465 18.01 -35.44 9.40
C LEU A 465 17.26 -34.16 9.05
N ILE A 466 16.98 -33.28 10.01
CA ILE A 466 16.32 -31.98 9.80
C ILE A 466 17.29 -30.85 10.16
N ASP A 467 17.43 -29.90 9.23
CA ASP A 467 18.24 -28.72 9.38
C ASP A 467 17.32 -27.49 9.23
N PHE A 468 17.24 -26.66 10.27
CA PHE A 468 16.42 -25.44 10.24
C PHE A 468 17.24 -24.27 9.72
N GLU A 469 16.79 -23.67 8.61
CA GLU A 469 17.44 -22.51 7.98
C GLU A 469 16.76 -21.21 8.40
N LEU A 470 17.55 -20.23 8.83
CA LEU A 470 17.15 -18.92 9.30
C LEU A 470 17.86 -17.86 8.48
N THR A 471 17.14 -16.85 8.00
CA THR A 471 17.78 -15.73 7.31
C THR A 471 18.57 -14.84 8.28
N GLU A 472 19.62 -14.18 7.78
CA GLU A 472 20.43 -13.23 8.55
C GLU A 472 19.56 -12.15 9.24
N SER A 473 18.53 -11.66 8.56
CA SER A 473 17.64 -10.60 9.06
C SER A 473 16.83 -11.01 10.30
N ALA A 474 16.69 -12.31 10.59
CA ALA A 474 16.02 -12.81 11.78
C ALA A 474 16.72 -12.42 13.09
N SER A 475 17.97 -12.00 13.03
CA SER A 475 18.85 -11.80 14.18
C SER A 475 18.72 -10.46 14.93
N TYR A 476 17.88 -9.51 14.47
CA TYR A 476 17.90 -8.13 15.00
C TYR A 476 17.00 -7.85 16.18
N ASP A 477 15.86 -8.51 16.31
CA ASP A 477 14.92 -8.26 17.40
C ASP A 477 14.99 -9.38 18.45
N ASN A 478 15.12 -9.01 19.73
CA ASN A 478 15.17 -9.95 20.87
C ASN A 478 16.13 -11.13 20.71
N THR A 479 17.37 -10.82 20.42
CA THR A 479 18.48 -11.77 20.16
C THR A 479 18.64 -12.87 21.23
N GLU A 480 18.41 -12.56 22.53
CA GLU A 480 18.57 -13.52 23.62
C GLU A 480 17.55 -14.66 23.54
N GLN A 481 16.29 -14.33 23.26
CA GLN A 481 15.23 -15.33 23.11
C GLN A 481 15.48 -16.22 21.89
N MET A 482 15.91 -15.65 20.78
CA MET A 482 16.28 -16.40 19.58
C MET A 482 17.40 -17.38 19.87
N ILE A 483 18.52 -16.94 20.48
CA ILE A 483 19.64 -17.80 20.86
C ILE A 483 19.17 -18.94 21.78
N HIS A 484 18.27 -18.64 22.71
CA HIS A 484 17.71 -19.66 23.60
C HIS A 484 16.95 -20.75 22.83
N VAL A 485 16.02 -20.36 21.95
CA VAL A 485 15.24 -21.29 21.12
C VAL A 485 16.14 -22.12 20.20
N LEU A 486 17.16 -21.52 19.59
CA LEU A 486 18.10 -22.23 18.72
C LEU A 486 18.96 -23.24 19.50
N ASN A 487 19.41 -22.92 20.73
CA ASN A 487 20.08 -23.86 21.59
C ASN A 487 19.19 -25.04 21.96
N GLU A 488 17.92 -24.78 22.32
CA GLU A 488 16.96 -25.86 22.64
C GLU A 488 16.74 -26.81 21.45
N LEU A 489 16.59 -26.26 20.22
CA LEU A 489 16.48 -27.07 19.00
C LEU A 489 17.74 -27.93 18.80
N ARG A 490 18.91 -27.35 18.97
CA ARG A 490 20.19 -28.05 18.84
C ARG A 490 20.36 -29.13 19.91
N ASP A 491 19.96 -28.87 21.15
CA ASP A 491 19.95 -29.86 22.24
C ASP A 491 19.02 -31.04 21.97
N LYS A 492 17.95 -30.83 21.18
CA LYS A 492 17.08 -31.91 20.67
C LYS A 492 17.75 -32.70 19.53
N GLY A 493 18.86 -32.23 18.98
CA GLY A 493 19.64 -32.89 17.92
C GLY A 493 19.35 -32.40 16.51
N PHE A 494 18.62 -31.30 16.35
CA PHE A 494 18.42 -30.63 15.06
C PHE A 494 19.68 -29.88 14.63
N HIS A 495 19.89 -29.76 13.32
CA HIS A 495 20.88 -28.85 12.76
C HIS A 495 20.31 -27.46 12.55
N ILE A 496 21.18 -26.45 12.62
CA ILE A 496 20.82 -25.04 12.43
C ILE A 496 21.72 -24.40 11.39
N SER A 497 21.14 -23.82 10.36
CA SER A 497 21.86 -23.12 9.29
C SER A 497 21.45 -21.64 9.26
N MET A 498 22.44 -20.78 9.01
CA MET A 498 22.16 -19.35 8.72
C MET A 498 22.20 -19.14 7.22
N ASP A 499 21.12 -18.59 6.69
CA ASP A 499 20.89 -18.31 5.28
C ASP A 499 21.15 -16.85 4.90
N ASP A 500 21.39 -16.58 3.61
CA ASP A 500 21.61 -15.25 3.02
C ASP A 500 22.71 -14.42 3.69
N PHE A 501 23.75 -15.06 4.26
CA PHE A 501 24.79 -14.36 5.00
C PHE A 501 25.58 -13.38 4.13
N GLY A 502 25.72 -12.14 4.64
CA GLY A 502 26.44 -11.04 4.02
C GLY A 502 25.52 -10.03 3.31
N THR A 503 24.21 -10.28 3.23
CA THR A 503 23.25 -9.33 2.65
C THR A 503 22.72 -8.33 3.66
N GLY A 504 22.90 -8.57 4.96
CA GLY A 504 22.44 -7.77 6.08
C GLY A 504 23.55 -7.11 6.90
N TYR A 505 23.22 -6.67 8.08
CA TYR A 505 24.11 -5.98 9.03
C TYR A 505 24.47 -6.86 10.24
N SER A 506 24.66 -8.16 10.07
CA SER A 506 25.00 -9.03 11.22
C SER A 506 26.26 -8.54 11.94
N SER A 507 26.14 -8.36 13.26
CA SER A 507 27.31 -8.08 14.06
C SER A 507 28.11 -9.36 14.27
N PHE A 508 29.42 -9.29 14.09
CA PHE A 508 30.32 -10.44 14.39
C PHE A 508 30.11 -11.00 15.82
N SER A 509 29.77 -10.11 16.76
CA SER A 509 29.46 -10.50 18.14
C SER A 509 28.23 -11.41 18.23
N LEU A 510 27.27 -11.25 17.38
CA LEU A 510 26.08 -12.11 17.33
C LEU A 510 26.40 -13.46 16.72
N LEU A 511 27.13 -13.48 15.60
CA LEU A 511 27.52 -14.71 14.92
C LEU A 511 28.29 -15.67 15.84
N THR A 512 29.19 -15.13 16.69
CA THR A 512 29.95 -15.92 17.66
C THR A 512 29.12 -16.53 18.79
N ARG A 513 27.88 -16.03 18.99
CA ARG A 513 26.97 -16.51 20.06
C ARG A 513 25.89 -17.45 19.53
N MET A 514 25.65 -17.43 18.22
CA MET A 514 24.61 -18.27 17.62
C MET A 514 25.08 -19.74 17.54
N PRO A 515 24.22 -20.69 17.92
CA PRO A 515 24.54 -22.13 17.88
C PRO A 515 24.32 -22.69 16.46
N LEU A 516 25.14 -22.25 15.51
CA LEU A 516 25.06 -22.66 14.12
C LEU A 516 25.90 -23.89 13.81
N ASP A 517 25.43 -24.70 12.85
CA ASP A 517 26.16 -25.80 12.24
C ASP A 517 26.66 -25.43 10.85
N THR A 518 25.89 -24.65 10.09
CA THR A 518 26.19 -24.23 8.71
C THR A 518 26.00 -22.73 8.52
N LEU A 519 26.94 -22.13 7.75
CA LEU A 519 26.84 -20.76 7.27
C LEU A 519 26.71 -20.80 5.74
N LYS A 520 25.60 -20.24 5.19
CA LYS A 520 25.31 -20.21 3.75
C LYS A 520 25.69 -18.83 3.20
N ILE A 521 26.59 -18.83 2.20
CA ILE A 521 27.00 -17.62 1.47
C ILE A 521 25.96 -17.36 0.37
N ASP A 522 25.35 -16.18 0.40
CA ASP A 522 24.32 -15.78 -0.55
C ASP A 522 24.83 -15.77 -2.00
N LYS A 523 23.93 -16.11 -2.91
CA LYS A 523 24.16 -16.13 -4.36
C LYS A 523 24.78 -14.83 -4.89
N SER A 524 24.42 -13.66 -4.36
CA SER A 524 24.91 -12.36 -4.85
C SER A 524 26.44 -12.21 -4.77
N PHE A 525 27.07 -12.91 -3.84
CA PHE A 525 28.54 -13.00 -3.77
C PHE A 525 29.09 -13.96 -4.82
N VAL A 526 28.45 -15.12 -4.97
CA VAL A 526 28.90 -16.17 -5.91
C VAL A 526 28.76 -15.73 -7.36
N ASP A 527 27.73 -14.98 -7.69
CA ASP A 527 27.49 -14.43 -9.05
C ASP A 527 28.62 -13.50 -9.53
N LYS A 528 29.38 -12.91 -8.61
CA LYS A 528 30.50 -12.03 -8.92
C LYS A 528 31.82 -12.78 -9.23
N ILE A 529 31.87 -14.07 -8.98
CA ILE A 529 33.03 -14.89 -9.29
C ILE A 529 33.16 -15.06 -10.80
N GLY A 530 34.32 -14.63 -11.37
CA GLY A 530 34.63 -14.84 -12.79
C GLY A 530 34.12 -13.78 -13.75
N VAL A 531 33.52 -12.69 -13.26
CA VAL A 531 33.14 -11.51 -14.05
C VAL A 531 34.28 -10.50 -13.99
N ASP A 532 34.98 -10.31 -15.10
CA ASP A 532 36.09 -9.40 -15.41
C ASP A 532 37.10 -8.90 -14.31
N ASN A 533 38.29 -8.55 -14.73
CA ASN A 533 39.52 -8.28 -13.97
C ASN A 533 39.49 -7.22 -12.85
N GLU A 534 38.39 -6.60 -12.53
CA GLU A 534 38.28 -5.57 -11.49
C GLU A 534 37.80 -6.08 -10.12
N MET A 535 37.36 -7.37 -9.99
CA MET A 535 36.70 -7.87 -8.78
C MET A 535 37.57 -8.72 -7.84
N LYS A 536 38.79 -8.28 -7.57
CA LYS A 536 39.60 -8.89 -6.48
C LYS A 536 38.95 -8.69 -5.10
N GLU A 537 38.12 -7.65 -4.96
CA GLU A 537 37.48 -7.28 -3.69
C GLU A 537 36.37 -8.27 -3.29
N ASP A 538 35.52 -8.71 -4.21
CA ASP A 538 34.42 -9.64 -3.90
C ASP A 538 34.92 -11.04 -3.57
N VAL A 539 35.91 -11.55 -4.30
CA VAL A 539 36.60 -12.83 -3.98
C VAL A 539 37.32 -12.74 -2.62
N PHE A 540 37.85 -11.54 -2.30
CA PHE A 540 38.46 -11.29 -0.99
C PHE A 540 37.40 -11.40 0.13
N VAL A 541 36.20 -10.84 -0.04
CA VAL A 541 35.13 -10.96 0.92
C VAL A 541 34.70 -12.42 1.12
N ILE A 542 34.44 -13.17 0.04
CA ILE A 542 34.09 -14.60 0.11
C ILE A 542 35.15 -15.39 0.88
N ARG A 543 36.43 -15.15 0.59
CA ARG A 543 37.55 -15.81 1.29
C ARG A 543 37.49 -15.56 2.79
N HIS A 544 37.22 -14.34 3.21
CA HIS A 544 37.14 -14.00 4.64
C HIS A 544 35.91 -14.61 5.30
N ILE A 545 34.76 -14.68 4.61
CA ILE A 545 33.56 -15.37 5.11
C ILE A 545 33.86 -16.87 5.30
N ILE A 546 34.47 -17.52 4.31
CA ILE A 546 34.85 -18.93 4.41
C ILE A 546 35.86 -19.16 5.57
N SER A 547 36.87 -18.29 5.71
CA SER A 547 37.83 -18.38 6.82
C SER A 547 37.15 -18.22 8.17
N LEU A 548 36.26 -17.22 8.31
CA LEU A 548 35.49 -16.97 9.52
C LEU A 548 34.62 -18.18 9.89
N ALA A 549 33.86 -18.71 8.93
CA ALA A 549 33.04 -19.90 9.16
C ALA A 549 33.86 -21.07 9.72
N LYS A 550 35.04 -21.30 9.15
CA LYS A 550 35.95 -22.36 9.62
C LYS A 550 36.55 -22.12 11.00
N GLU A 551 36.95 -20.88 11.29
CA GLU A 551 37.45 -20.50 12.60
C GLU A 551 36.40 -20.66 13.70
N LEU A 552 35.13 -20.45 13.37
CA LEU A 552 33.97 -20.65 14.26
C LEU A 552 33.50 -22.12 14.29
N GLY A 553 34.06 -22.99 13.44
CA GLY A 553 33.71 -24.41 13.39
C GLY A 553 32.43 -24.70 12.60
N PHE A 554 31.95 -23.77 11.76
CA PHE A 554 30.77 -23.94 10.91
C PHE A 554 31.15 -24.61 9.58
N ILE A 555 30.22 -25.38 9.02
CA ILE A 555 30.27 -25.82 7.63
C ILE A 555 29.96 -24.60 6.75
N CYS A 556 30.83 -24.35 5.76
CA CYS A 556 30.59 -23.28 4.81
C CYS A 556 29.91 -23.81 3.54
N LEU A 557 28.70 -23.32 3.25
CA LEU A 557 27.94 -23.64 2.05
C LEU A 557 27.87 -22.42 1.15
N ALA A 558 28.12 -22.56 -0.16
CA ALA A 558 27.93 -21.49 -1.14
C ALA A 558 26.75 -21.80 -2.02
N GLU A 559 25.89 -20.77 -2.19
CA GLU A 559 24.67 -20.87 -2.98
C GLU A 559 24.81 -20.30 -4.39
N GLY A 560 23.94 -20.76 -5.29
CA GLY A 560 23.75 -20.16 -6.60
C GLY A 560 24.87 -20.41 -7.59
N ALA A 561 25.80 -21.37 -7.38
CA ALA A 561 26.83 -21.66 -8.35
C ALA A 561 26.26 -22.26 -9.63
N GLU A 562 26.51 -21.60 -10.77
CA GLU A 562 25.98 -21.96 -12.09
C GLU A 562 27.05 -22.39 -13.09
N SER A 563 28.32 -22.10 -12.80
CA SER A 563 29.42 -22.39 -13.70
C SER A 563 30.53 -23.19 -13.03
N LYS A 564 31.30 -23.92 -13.86
CA LYS A 564 32.46 -24.66 -13.37
C LYS A 564 33.54 -23.74 -12.80
N SER A 565 33.71 -22.55 -13.34
CA SER A 565 34.70 -21.58 -12.83
C SER A 565 34.36 -21.14 -11.41
N GLN A 566 33.08 -20.93 -11.09
CA GLN A 566 32.66 -20.63 -9.73
C GLN A 566 32.95 -21.78 -8.76
N ILE A 567 32.68 -23.03 -9.18
CA ILE A 567 32.95 -24.21 -8.39
C ILE A 567 34.47 -24.35 -8.12
N ASP A 568 35.32 -24.19 -9.13
CA ASP A 568 36.75 -24.34 -9.01
C ASP A 568 37.34 -23.26 -8.09
N GLU A 569 36.85 -22.01 -8.17
CA GLU A 569 37.27 -20.92 -7.27
C GLU A 569 36.80 -21.17 -5.83
N LEU A 570 35.54 -21.51 -5.61
CA LEU A 570 35.01 -21.82 -4.27
C LEU A 570 35.74 -23.01 -3.63
N ARG A 571 36.12 -24.02 -4.44
CA ARG A 571 36.92 -25.14 -4.00
C ARG A 571 38.34 -24.69 -3.59
N ALA A 572 38.94 -23.78 -4.37
CA ALA A 572 40.28 -23.22 -4.07
C ALA A 572 40.24 -22.35 -2.80
N LEU A 573 39.15 -21.63 -2.56
CA LEU A 573 38.94 -20.85 -1.34
C LEU A 573 38.62 -21.71 -0.13
N GLY A 574 38.31 -23.00 -0.36
CA GLY A 574 38.10 -23.99 0.69
C GLY A 574 36.67 -24.07 1.20
N CYS A 575 35.68 -23.70 0.42
CA CYS A 575 34.27 -23.96 0.72
C CYS A 575 34.04 -25.47 0.91
N ASP A 576 33.07 -25.87 1.74
CA ASP A 576 32.81 -27.26 2.07
C ASP A 576 31.68 -27.86 1.25
N VAL A 577 30.60 -27.13 1.11
CA VAL A 577 29.37 -27.57 0.46
C VAL A 577 28.93 -26.56 -0.59
N ILE A 578 28.28 -27.02 -1.65
CA ILE A 578 27.81 -26.18 -2.73
C ILE A 578 26.39 -26.56 -3.11
N GLN A 579 25.60 -25.54 -3.40
CA GLN A 579 24.23 -25.65 -3.92
C GLN A 579 24.08 -24.70 -5.11
N GLY A 580 23.64 -25.23 -6.24
CA GLY A 580 23.47 -24.35 -7.42
C GLY A 580 23.05 -25.11 -8.67
N TYR A 581 22.66 -24.34 -9.69
CA TYR A 581 22.14 -24.87 -10.95
C TYR A 581 23.18 -25.61 -11.79
N TYR A 582 24.46 -25.46 -11.45
CA TYR A 582 25.50 -26.27 -12.06
C TYR A 582 25.27 -27.77 -11.84
N TYR A 583 24.87 -28.17 -10.63
CA TYR A 583 24.57 -29.56 -10.32
C TYR A 583 23.11 -29.94 -10.51
N SER A 584 22.20 -29.14 -9.97
CA SER A 584 20.74 -29.36 -10.10
C SER A 584 19.95 -28.13 -9.76
N LYS A 585 18.89 -27.93 -10.51
CA LYS A 585 17.78 -27.07 -10.09
C LYS A 585 16.97 -27.77 -9.00
N PRO A 586 16.11 -27.06 -8.25
CA PRO A 586 15.11 -27.72 -7.41
C PRO A 586 14.25 -28.68 -8.23
N ILE A 587 14.11 -29.92 -7.78
CA ILE A 587 13.38 -31.01 -8.44
C ILE A 587 12.32 -31.59 -7.50
N PRO A 588 11.23 -32.19 -8.03
CA PRO A 588 10.23 -32.87 -7.20
C PRO A 588 10.84 -33.94 -6.31
N ILE A 589 10.21 -34.21 -5.15
CA ILE A 589 10.69 -35.21 -4.17
C ILE A 589 10.93 -36.57 -4.83
N GLU A 590 10.02 -37.02 -5.72
CA GLU A 590 10.13 -38.29 -6.41
C GLU A 590 11.32 -38.35 -7.38
N GLU A 591 11.63 -37.25 -8.05
CA GLU A 591 12.79 -37.15 -8.93
C GLU A 591 14.09 -37.17 -8.11
N TYR A 592 14.13 -36.44 -6.98
CA TYR A 592 15.25 -36.45 -6.07
C TYR A 592 15.54 -37.87 -5.53
N GLU A 593 14.50 -38.56 -5.09
CA GLU A 593 14.56 -39.94 -4.60
C GLU A 593 15.18 -40.87 -5.62
N ASN A 594 14.68 -40.82 -6.87
CA ASN A 594 15.16 -41.70 -7.93
C ASN A 594 16.61 -41.42 -8.35
N LYS A 595 17.05 -40.19 -8.26
CA LYS A 595 18.36 -39.76 -8.77
C LYS A 595 19.49 -39.91 -7.74
N TYR A 596 19.15 -39.72 -6.46
CA TYR A 596 20.19 -39.54 -5.42
C TYR A 596 20.14 -40.52 -4.25
N LEU A 597 19.04 -41.26 -4.06
CA LEU A 597 18.86 -42.14 -2.89
C LEU A 597 18.93 -43.64 -3.23
N ASN A 598 19.24 -43.98 -4.48
CA ASN A 598 19.36 -45.38 -4.92
C ASN A 598 20.79 -45.89 -4.80
#